data_e39a4e655e3766063ee0175c8cd7e048
#
_entry.id   e39a4e655e3766063ee0175c8cd7e048
#
_cell.length_a   1.000
_cell.length_b   1.000
_cell.length_c   1.000
_cell.angle_alpha   90.00
_cell.angle_beta   90.00
_cell.angle_gamma   90.00
#
_symmetry.space_group_name_H-M   'P 1'
#
loop_
_entity.id
_entity.type
_entity.pdbx_description
1 polymer ?
#
loop_
_entity_poly.entity_id
_entity_poly.type
_entity_poly.pdbx_seq_one_letter_code
_entity_poly.pdbx_strand_id
1 'polypeptide(L)'
;MSNLFDIKDYVVVITGGTGVLGKTIAKYLALEGAKIAILGRKEEVGNAIVEDIKQAGGEASFFKTDVMNKEIVEQNCKDILAKYGKVDTLLNAAGGNMKGATIGPDQTFFDLETEQFQTVLNLNLTGTVIPTQVFLKPMVEAGKGSIINFSSMAAFRPMTRVCGYAAAKAGISNFTAYMAHETAKKFGEGIRVNAIAPGFFITEQNRALLTNPDGTYTERGKDVIRQTPFGRLGKPEELCGTIQYLMSDAASFVTGTVAVVDGGFNIFAM
;
A
#
# COMPACT_ATOMS: atom_id res chain seq x y z
N MET A 1 10.62 21.54 21.29
CA MET A 1 11.00 20.54 20.25
C MET A 1 9.82 20.43 19.31
N SER A 2 10.05 20.49 17.99
CA SER A 2 9.01 20.23 17.00
C SER A 2 8.52 18.78 17.12
N ASN A 3 7.23 18.54 16.86
CA ASN A 3 6.70 17.18 16.79
C ASN A 3 7.25 16.50 15.55
N LEU A 4 8.14 15.52 15.70
CA LEU A 4 8.75 14.79 14.57
C LEU A 4 7.74 13.98 13.75
N PHE A 5 6.58 13.66 14.33
CA PHE A 5 5.49 12.93 13.66
C PHE A 5 4.47 13.83 12.98
N ASP A 6 4.68 15.17 13.03
CA ASP A 6 3.76 16.13 12.40
C ASP A 6 3.76 15.94 10.87
N ILE A 7 2.56 15.79 10.32
CA ILE A 7 2.31 15.65 8.88
C ILE A 7 1.30 16.68 8.38
N LYS A 8 1.06 17.72 9.19
CA LYS A 8 0.15 18.80 8.81
C LYS A 8 0.60 19.43 7.49
N ASP A 9 -0.38 19.67 6.61
CA ASP A 9 -0.17 20.22 5.26
C ASP A 9 0.68 19.35 4.31
N TYR A 10 1.03 18.11 4.67
CA TYR A 10 1.62 17.17 3.73
C TYR A 10 0.61 16.79 2.65
N VAL A 11 1.04 16.77 1.41
CA VAL A 11 0.25 16.26 0.27
C VAL A 11 0.60 14.79 0.06
N VAL A 12 -0.38 13.93 0.31
CA VAL A 12 -0.22 12.47 0.28
C VAL A 12 -1.02 11.89 -0.87
N VAL A 13 -0.33 11.28 -1.81
CA VAL A 13 -0.93 10.54 -2.93
C VAL A 13 -1.07 9.07 -2.55
N ILE A 14 -2.27 8.51 -2.65
CA ILE A 14 -2.56 7.11 -2.28
C ILE A 14 -3.13 6.37 -3.48
N THR A 15 -2.33 5.51 -4.12
CA THR A 15 -2.85 4.57 -5.13
C THR A 15 -3.63 3.45 -4.44
N GLY A 16 -4.71 2.98 -5.06
CA GLY A 16 -5.58 1.99 -4.40
C GLY A 16 -6.32 2.52 -3.16
N GLY A 17 -6.42 3.84 -3.02
CA GLY A 17 -7.05 4.51 -1.88
C GLY A 17 -8.54 4.23 -1.71
N THR A 18 -9.19 3.58 -2.69
CA THR A 18 -10.59 3.11 -2.61
C THR A 18 -10.74 1.71 -1.99
N GLY A 19 -9.64 1.00 -1.72
CA GLY A 19 -9.66 -0.28 -1.00
C GLY A 19 -9.80 -0.10 0.52
N VAL A 20 -10.09 -1.20 1.24
CA VAL A 20 -10.32 -1.16 2.70
C VAL A 20 -9.15 -0.52 3.46
N LEU A 21 -7.93 -0.97 3.20
CA LEU A 21 -6.74 -0.41 3.88
C LEU A 21 -6.49 1.04 3.43
N GLY A 22 -6.55 1.31 2.12
CA GLY A 22 -6.33 2.64 1.56
C GLY A 22 -7.33 3.68 2.08
N LYS A 23 -8.62 3.33 2.17
CA LYS A 23 -9.66 4.20 2.74
C LYS A 23 -9.38 4.56 4.21
N THR A 24 -9.03 3.57 5.02
CA THR A 24 -8.75 3.79 6.45
C THR A 24 -7.52 4.67 6.64
N ILE A 25 -6.45 4.41 5.90
CA ILE A 25 -5.22 5.20 5.93
C ILE A 25 -5.51 6.63 5.45
N ALA A 26 -6.23 6.80 4.34
CA ALA A 26 -6.60 8.11 3.81
C ALA A 26 -7.35 8.96 4.85
N LYS A 27 -8.36 8.37 5.50
CA LYS A 27 -9.14 9.05 6.54
C LYS A 27 -8.28 9.44 7.74
N TYR A 28 -7.46 8.51 8.24
CA TYR A 28 -6.58 8.76 9.38
C TYR A 28 -5.61 9.91 9.08
N LEU A 29 -4.85 9.84 7.97
CA LEU A 29 -3.86 10.86 7.63
C LEU A 29 -4.50 12.24 7.37
N ALA A 30 -5.72 12.27 6.80
CA ALA A 30 -6.46 13.52 6.63
C ALA A 30 -6.83 14.16 7.97
N LEU A 31 -7.21 13.37 8.97
CA LEU A 31 -7.54 13.86 10.32
C LEU A 31 -6.28 14.31 11.09
N GLU A 32 -5.11 13.78 10.76
CA GLU A 32 -3.81 14.26 11.24
C GLU A 32 -3.32 15.52 10.48
N GLY A 33 -4.16 16.10 9.62
CA GLY A 33 -3.92 17.38 8.94
C GLY A 33 -3.25 17.28 7.56
N ALA A 34 -3.06 16.08 7.02
CA ALA A 34 -2.55 15.92 5.66
C ALA A 34 -3.65 16.15 4.61
N LYS A 35 -3.27 16.58 3.41
CA LYS A 35 -4.12 16.73 2.21
C LYS A 35 -4.00 15.48 1.36
N ILE A 36 -5.11 14.79 1.13
CA ILE A 36 -5.10 13.46 0.53
C ILE A 36 -5.56 13.48 -0.93
N ALA A 37 -4.71 12.99 -1.83
CA ALA A 37 -5.06 12.66 -3.21
C ALA A 37 -5.33 11.16 -3.34
N ILE A 38 -6.60 10.78 -3.44
CA ILE A 38 -7.05 9.38 -3.56
C ILE A 38 -7.05 8.99 -5.03
N LEU A 39 -6.22 8.01 -5.41
CA LEU A 39 -6.18 7.45 -6.76
C LEU A 39 -6.86 6.08 -6.79
N GLY A 40 -7.82 5.91 -7.70
CA GLY A 40 -8.56 4.65 -7.83
C GLY A 40 -9.44 4.60 -9.07
N ARG A 41 -9.94 3.41 -9.41
CA ARG A 41 -10.74 3.20 -10.64
C ARG A 41 -12.22 3.51 -10.47
N LYS A 42 -12.76 3.34 -9.25
CA LYS A 42 -14.20 3.46 -8.96
C LYS A 42 -14.52 4.86 -8.45
N GLU A 43 -15.06 5.69 -9.33
CA GLU A 43 -15.30 7.11 -9.07
C GLU A 43 -16.33 7.35 -7.95
N GLU A 44 -17.45 6.62 -7.98
CA GLU A 44 -18.48 6.74 -6.94
C GLU A 44 -17.93 6.41 -5.54
N VAL A 45 -17.13 5.33 -5.43
CA VAL A 45 -16.50 4.94 -4.16
C VAL A 45 -15.49 5.98 -3.71
N GLY A 46 -14.68 6.50 -4.65
CA GLY A 46 -13.68 7.52 -4.37
C GLY A 46 -14.30 8.82 -3.86
N ASN A 47 -15.36 9.30 -4.52
CA ASN A 47 -16.08 10.51 -4.11
C ASN A 47 -16.78 10.34 -2.76
N ALA A 48 -17.36 9.17 -2.48
CA ALA A 48 -17.95 8.89 -1.17
C ALA A 48 -16.89 8.93 -0.03
N ILE A 49 -15.69 8.42 -0.29
CA ILE A 49 -14.59 8.49 0.69
C ILE A 49 -14.14 9.94 0.91
N VAL A 50 -14.04 10.72 -0.16
CA VAL A 50 -13.70 12.15 -0.07
C VAL A 50 -14.72 12.89 0.78
N GLU A 51 -16.01 12.62 0.58
CA GLU A 51 -17.08 13.24 1.36
C GLU A 51 -17.04 12.84 2.85
N ASP A 52 -16.83 11.54 3.14
CA ASP A 52 -16.62 11.04 4.51
C ASP A 52 -15.46 11.75 5.22
N ILE A 53 -14.35 11.99 4.50
CA ILE A 53 -13.17 12.67 5.04
C ILE A 53 -13.48 14.14 5.32
N LYS A 54 -14.15 14.84 4.39
CA LYS A 54 -14.54 16.25 4.56
C LYS A 54 -15.50 16.45 5.71
N GLN A 55 -16.50 15.58 5.84
CA GLN A 55 -17.47 15.64 6.96
C GLN A 55 -16.78 15.41 8.31
N ALA A 56 -15.69 14.66 8.33
CA ALA A 56 -14.85 14.45 9.53
C ALA A 56 -13.85 15.61 9.78
N GLY A 57 -13.82 16.65 8.93
CA GLY A 57 -12.93 17.80 9.07
C GLY A 57 -11.59 17.69 8.38
N GLY A 58 -11.35 16.63 7.58
CA GLY A 58 -10.13 16.46 6.80
C GLY A 58 -10.21 17.03 5.38
N GLU A 59 -9.10 17.02 4.66
CA GLU A 59 -9.01 17.46 3.25
C GLU A 59 -8.65 16.30 2.33
N ALA A 60 -9.48 16.01 1.33
CA ALA A 60 -9.21 15.00 0.33
C ALA A 60 -9.78 15.36 -1.05
N SER A 61 -9.22 14.76 -2.10
CA SER A 61 -9.73 14.79 -3.47
C SER A 61 -9.53 13.42 -4.12
N PHE A 62 -10.46 13.07 -5.02
CA PHE A 62 -10.38 11.84 -5.80
C PHE A 62 -9.93 12.13 -7.22
N PHE A 63 -9.07 11.26 -7.76
CA PHE A 63 -8.59 11.27 -9.14
C PHE A 63 -8.79 9.87 -9.72
N LYS A 64 -9.61 9.76 -10.77
CA LYS A 64 -9.86 8.49 -11.45
C LYS A 64 -8.57 8.01 -12.10
N THR A 65 -8.08 6.84 -11.68
CA THR A 65 -6.75 6.34 -12.05
C THR A 65 -6.77 4.85 -12.29
N ASP A 66 -6.25 4.42 -13.43
CA ASP A 66 -5.66 3.09 -13.59
C ASP A 66 -4.15 3.24 -13.47
N VAL A 67 -3.54 2.62 -12.45
CA VAL A 67 -2.09 2.69 -12.20
C VAL A 67 -1.25 2.02 -13.30
N MET A 68 -1.89 1.21 -14.16
CA MET A 68 -1.25 0.60 -15.31
C MET A 68 -1.22 1.50 -16.54
N ASN A 69 -1.95 2.61 -16.54
CA ASN A 69 -1.94 3.61 -17.61
C ASN A 69 -1.10 4.81 -17.20
N LYS A 70 0.11 4.88 -17.78
CA LYS A 70 1.11 5.92 -17.43
C LYS A 70 0.60 7.32 -17.74
N GLU A 71 -0.07 7.51 -18.87
CA GLU A 71 -0.58 8.82 -19.31
C GLU A 71 -1.64 9.36 -18.33
N ILE A 72 -2.52 8.48 -17.81
CA ILE A 72 -3.49 8.85 -16.77
C ILE A 72 -2.78 9.24 -15.48
N VAL A 73 -1.75 8.48 -15.06
CA VAL A 73 -0.97 8.78 -13.85
C VAL A 73 -0.21 10.12 -14.01
N GLU A 74 0.36 10.39 -15.17
CA GLU A 74 1.04 11.65 -15.47
C GLU A 74 0.06 12.85 -15.48
N GLN A 75 -1.13 12.69 -16.04
CA GLN A 75 -2.16 13.73 -16.00
C GLN A 75 -2.60 14.00 -14.56
N ASN A 76 -2.90 12.94 -13.80
CA ASN A 76 -3.29 13.09 -12.39
C ASN A 76 -2.19 13.74 -11.54
N CYS A 77 -0.91 13.47 -11.83
CA CYS A 77 0.20 14.17 -11.16
C CYS A 77 0.15 15.68 -11.44
N LYS A 78 -0.07 16.11 -12.69
CA LYS A 78 -0.23 17.53 -13.04
C LYS A 78 -1.41 18.17 -12.33
N ASP A 79 -2.56 17.48 -12.28
CA ASP A 79 -3.77 17.98 -11.64
C ASP A 79 -3.59 18.10 -10.11
N ILE A 80 -2.88 17.16 -9.50
CA ILE A 80 -2.54 17.20 -8.06
C ILE A 80 -1.59 18.35 -7.77
N LEU A 81 -0.57 18.55 -8.59
CA LEU A 81 0.37 19.69 -8.45
C LEU A 81 -0.34 21.03 -8.67
N ALA A 82 -1.23 21.13 -9.64
CA ALA A 82 -2.03 22.34 -9.86
C ALA A 82 -2.93 22.65 -8.66
N LYS A 83 -3.48 21.61 -8.00
CA LYS A 83 -4.39 21.78 -6.86
C LYS A 83 -3.67 22.05 -5.55
N TYR A 84 -2.60 21.32 -5.26
CA TYR A 84 -1.94 21.30 -3.94
C TYR A 84 -0.54 21.91 -3.93
N GLY A 85 0.04 22.18 -5.10
CA GLY A 85 1.35 22.81 -5.28
C GLY A 85 2.55 21.88 -5.09
N LYS A 86 2.37 20.69 -4.48
CA LYS A 86 3.46 19.76 -4.15
C LYS A 86 2.98 18.33 -4.00
N VAL A 87 3.92 17.39 -3.87
CA VAL A 87 3.67 16.01 -3.41
C VAL A 87 4.76 15.66 -2.39
N ASP A 88 4.37 15.45 -1.13
CA ASP A 88 5.31 15.08 -0.05
C ASP A 88 5.45 13.56 0.10
N THR A 89 4.35 12.82 -0.14
CA THR A 89 4.34 11.36 0.06
C THR A 89 3.56 10.64 -1.03
N LEU A 90 4.11 9.53 -1.51
CA LEU A 90 3.42 8.55 -2.36
C LEU A 90 3.25 7.24 -1.60
N LEU A 91 1.99 6.80 -1.40
CA LEU A 91 1.65 5.47 -0.91
C LEU A 91 1.23 4.59 -2.08
N ASN A 92 2.06 3.62 -2.45
CA ASN A 92 1.75 2.63 -3.48
C ASN A 92 0.97 1.45 -2.86
N ALA A 93 -0.35 1.64 -2.66
CA ALA A 93 -1.23 0.63 -2.06
C ALA A 93 -2.16 -0.05 -3.09
N ALA A 94 -2.06 0.30 -4.38
CA ALA A 94 -2.76 -0.43 -5.43
C ALA A 94 -2.19 -1.83 -5.59
N GLY A 95 -3.08 -2.83 -5.65
CA GLY A 95 -2.68 -4.21 -5.82
C GLY A 95 -3.85 -5.16 -5.56
N GLY A 96 -3.59 -6.43 -5.68
CA GLY A 96 -4.57 -7.47 -5.45
C GLY A 96 -4.19 -8.80 -6.08
N ASN A 97 -5.08 -9.77 -5.98
CA ASN A 97 -4.93 -11.09 -6.58
C ASN A 97 -6.13 -11.39 -7.48
N MET A 98 -6.02 -12.42 -8.32
CA MET A 98 -7.07 -12.89 -9.23
C MET A 98 -7.32 -14.38 -9.01
N LYS A 99 -8.55 -14.80 -9.31
CA LYS A 99 -8.97 -16.20 -9.10
C LYS A 99 -8.11 -17.18 -9.91
N GLY A 100 -7.85 -16.93 -11.18
CA GLY A 100 -7.03 -17.78 -12.04
C GLY A 100 -5.52 -17.76 -11.73
N ALA A 101 -5.05 -16.79 -10.92
CA ALA A 101 -3.69 -16.75 -10.35
C ALA A 101 -3.63 -17.38 -8.95
N THR A 102 -4.70 -18.06 -8.51
CA THR A 102 -4.81 -18.70 -7.20
C THR A 102 -4.97 -20.20 -7.38
N ILE A 103 -4.09 -20.99 -6.79
CA ILE A 103 -4.16 -22.45 -6.79
C ILE A 103 -5.05 -22.91 -5.63
N GLY A 104 -6.22 -23.46 -5.92
CA GLY A 104 -7.17 -23.97 -4.92
C GLY A 104 -6.69 -25.25 -4.21
N PRO A 105 -7.43 -25.72 -3.18
CA PRO A 105 -7.05 -26.94 -2.43
C PRO A 105 -6.99 -28.18 -3.31
N ASP A 106 -7.90 -28.28 -4.30
CA ASP A 106 -8.04 -29.41 -5.22
C ASP A 106 -7.29 -29.18 -6.54
N GLN A 107 -6.44 -28.17 -6.61
CA GLN A 107 -5.66 -27.79 -7.78
C GLN A 107 -4.17 -27.98 -7.52
N THR A 108 -3.41 -28.12 -8.60
CA THR A 108 -1.95 -28.19 -8.60
C THR A 108 -1.36 -26.99 -9.32
N PHE A 109 -0.05 -26.88 -9.36
CA PHE A 109 0.63 -25.81 -10.10
C PHE A 109 0.32 -25.84 -11.61
N PHE A 110 -0.05 -26.99 -12.16
CA PHE A 110 -0.41 -27.13 -13.58
C PHE A 110 -1.75 -26.46 -13.94
N ASP A 111 -2.58 -26.17 -12.94
CA ASP A 111 -3.88 -25.49 -13.13
C ASP A 111 -3.75 -23.96 -13.07
N LEU A 112 -2.53 -23.43 -12.88
CA LEU A 112 -2.28 -22.00 -12.85
C LEU A 112 -2.44 -21.37 -14.23
N GLU A 113 -3.32 -20.38 -14.35
CA GLU A 113 -3.50 -19.61 -15.58
C GLU A 113 -2.36 -18.57 -15.73
N THR A 114 -1.41 -18.82 -16.64
CA THR A 114 -0.22 -17.97 -16.85
C THR A 114 -0.58 -16.52 -17.16
N GLU A 115 -1.65 -16.27 -17.90
CA GLU A 115 -2.12 -14.91 -18.22
C GLU A 115 -2.61 -14.17 -16.97
N GLN A 116 -3.33 -14.87 -16.08
CA GLN A 116 -3.78 -14.31 -14.80
C GLN A 116 -2.61 -14.07 -13.85
N PHE A 117 -1.64 -15.00 -13.85
CA PHE A 117 -0.38 -14.82 -13.13
C PHE A 117 0.33 -13.54 -13.58
N GLN A 118 0.50 -13.33 -14.89
CA GLN A 118 1.11 -12.13 -15.46
C GLN A 118 0.33 -10.87 -15.11
N THR A 119 -1.00 -10.93 -15.13
CA THR A 119 -1.87 -9.81 -14.75
C THR A 119 -1.67 -9.42 -13.28
N VAL A 120 -1.54 -10.40 -12.39
CA VAL A 120 -1.25 -10.13 -10.96
C VAL A 120 0.13 -9.53 -10.77
N LEU A 121 1.16 -10.03 -11.47
CA LEU A 121 2.49 -9.43 -11.47
C LEU A 121 2.46 -7.97 -11.94
N ASN A 122 1.82 -7.71 -13.06
CA ASN A 122 1.71 -6.37 -13.62
C ASN A 122 0.97 -5.43 -12.67
N LEU A 123 -0.21 -5.81 -12.18
CA LEU A 123 -0.98 -4.97 -11.28
C LEU A 123 -0.19 -4.59 -10.02
N ASN A 124 0.49 -5.55 -9.40
CA ASN A 124 1.19 -5.29 -8.13
C ASN A 124 2.55 -4.62 -8.34
N LEU A 125 3.41 -5.17 -9.21
CA LEU A 125 4.77 -4.67 -9.38
C LEU A 125 4.82 -3.48 -10.34
N THR A 126 4.36 -3.64 -11.59
CA THR A 126 4.38 -2.53 -12.57
C THR A 126 3.47 -1.39 -12.13
N GLY A 127 2.31 -1.70 -11.49
CA GLY A 127 1.42 -0.71 -10.88
C GLY A 127 2.00 0.01 -9.65
N THR A 128 3.14 -0.43 -9.12
CA THR A 128 3.98 0.30 -8.15
C THR A 128 5.06 1.13 -8.87
N VAL A 129 5.67 0.58 -9.91
CA VAL A 129 6.76 1.22 -10.66
C VAL A 129 6.28 2.49 -11.38
N ILE A 130 5.16 2.42 -12.09
CA ILE A 130 4.63 3.56 -12.88
C ILE A 130 4.35 4.79 -12.00
N PRO A 131 3.56 4.71 -10.92
CA PRO A 131 3.36 5.85 -10.04
C PRO A 131 4.66 6.36 -9.41
N THR A 132 5.58 5.45 -9.04
CA THR A 132 6.89 5.84 -8.53
C THR A 132 7.66 6.68 -9.54
N GLN A 133 7.73 6.28 -10.82
CA GLN A 133 8.40 7.06 -11.88
C GLN A 133 7.80 8.45 -12.04
N VAL A 134 6.48 8.58 -11.93
CA VAL A 134 5.78 9.84 -12.18
C VAL A 134 5.91 10.78 -10.99
N PHE A 135 5.56 10.31 -9.78
CA PHE A 135 5.52 11.17 -8.59
C PHE A 135 6.90 11.43 -7.97
N LEU A 136 7.91 10.62 -8.29
CA LEU A 136 9.29 10.89 -7.86
C LEU A 136 9.83 12.19 -8.48
N LYS A 137 9.43 12.55 -9.70
CA LYS A 137 9.94 13.77 -10.39
C LYS A 137 9.71 15.04 -9.58
N PRO A 138 8.46 15.40 -9.20
CA PRO A 138 8.23 16.60 -8.40
C PRO A 138 8.86 16.53 -7.00
N MET A 139 9.03 15.34 -6.41
CA MET A 139 9.74 15.18 -5.13
C MET A 139 11.23 15.49 -5.29
N VAL A 140 11.86 15.05 -6.38
CA VAL A 140 13.26 15.37 -6.70
C VAL A 140 13.44 16.87 -6.94
N GLU A 141 12.54 17.50 -7.69
CA GLU A 141 12.55 18.95 -7.94
C GLU A 141 12.39 19.75 -6.63
N ALA A 142 11.59 19.25 -5.69
CA ALA A 142 11.41 19.84 -4.35
C ALA A 142 12.56 19.51 -3.38
N GLY A 143 13.44 18.55 -3.71
CA GLY A 143 14.52 18.07 -2.84
C GLY A 143 14.04 17.29 -1.60
N LYS A 144 12.74 16.96 -1.51
CA LYS A 144 12.14 16.23 -0.36
C LYS A 144 10.99 15.34 -0.82
N GLY A 145 10.92 14.11 -0.29
CA GLY A 145 9.82 13.20 -0.55
C GLY A 145 9.93 11.87 0.18
N SER A 146 8.79 11.22 0.40
CA SER A 146 8.72 9.87 0.98
C SER A 146 7.86 8.97 0.10
N ILE A 147 8.41 7.83 -0.30
CA ILE A 147 7.67 6.80 -1.04
C ILE A 147 7.52 5.59 -0.12
N ILE A 148 6.29 5.11 0.05
CA ILE A 148 5.99 3.94 0.86
C ILE A 148 5.26 2.92 -0.01
N ASN A 149 5.91 1.80 -0.26
CA ASN A 149 5.37 0.70 -1.05
C ASN A 149 4.66 -0.32 -0.16
N PHE A 150 3.59 -0.93 -0.67
CA PHE A 150 2.90 -2.02 0.02
C PHE A 150 3.46 -3.37 -0.43
N SER A 151 4.36 -3.93 0.37
CA SER A 151 4.80 -5.31 0.32
C SER A 151 3.75 -6.23 0.99
N SER A 152 4.15 -7.36 1.52
CA SER A 152 3.28 -8.33 2.20
C SER A 152 4.14 -9.37 2.93
N MET A 153 3.54 -10.11 3.88
CA MET A 153 4.16 -11.32 4.43
C MET A 153 4.45 -12.37 3.35
N ALA A 154 3.71 -12.36 2.25
CA ALA A 154 3.97 -13.23 1.09
C ALA A 154 5.34 -12.97 0.42
N ALA A 155 5.99 -11.82 0.70
CA ALA A 155 7.36 -11.54 0.23
C ALA A 155 8.45 -12.26 1.05
N PHE A 156 8.14 -12.64 2.28
CA PHE A 156 9.10 -13.22 3.22
C PHE A 156 8.90 -14.72 3.44
N ARG A 157 7.65 -15.17 3.32
CA ARG A 157 7.27 -16.58 3.54
C ARG A 157 6.49 -17.11 2.34
N PRO A 158 6.71 -18.35 1.91
CA PRO A 158 5.91 -18.96 0.85
C PRO A 158 4.47 -19.13 1.34
N MET A 159 3.60 -18.25 0.85
CA MET A 159 2.18 -18.33 1.15
C MET A 159 1.49 -19.29 0.18
N THR A 160 0.72 -20.24 0.72
CA THR A 160 -0.05 -21.17 -0.11
C THR A 160 -1.01 -20.43 -1.04
N ARG A 161 -1.23 -20.96 -2.23
CA ARG A 161 -2.22 -20.55 -3.24
C ARG A 161 -1.88 -19.29 -4.05
N VAL A 162 -1.00 -18.40 -3.62
CA VAL A 162 -0.85 -17.05 -4.19
C VAL A 162 0.53 -16.79 -4.77
N CYS A 163 1.08 -17.73 -5.56
CA CYS A 163 2.46 -17.67 -6.05
C CYS A 163 2.77 -16.39 -6.86
N GLY A 164 1.88 -15.94 -7.74
CA GLY A 164 2.06 -14.71 -8.53
C GLY A 164 2.06 -13.44 -7.66
N TYR A 165 1.15 -13.39 -6.69
CA TYR A 165 1.12 -12.30 -5.71
C TYR A 165 2.39 -12.29 -4.84
N ALA A 166 2.83 -13.45 -4.36
CA ALA A 166 4.05 -13.58 -3.56
C ALA A 166 5.29 -13.12 -4.33
N ALA A 167 5.43 -13.56 -5.59
CA ALA A 167 6.52 -13.12 -6.47
C ALA A 167 6.51 -11.60 -6.69
N ALA A 168 5.34 -11.01 -6.95
CA ALA A 168 5.21 -9.56 -7.10
C ALA A 168 5.60 -8.82 -5.82
N LYS A 169 5.15 -9.28 -4.65
CA LYS A 169 5.45 -8.63 -3.35
C LYS A 169 6.92 -8.77 -2.95
N ALA A 170 7.58 -9.89 -3.27
CA ALA A 170 9.02 -10.02 -3.16
C ALA A 170 9.76 -9.04 -4.08
N GLY A 171 9.29 -8.90 -5.34
CA GLY A 171 9.77 -7.91 -6.28
C GLY A 171 9.64 -6.47 -5.75
N ILE A 172 8.51 -6.12 -5.12
CA ILE A 172 8.31 -4.79 -4.50
C ILE A 172 9.31 -4.56 -3.35
N SER A 173 9.59 -5.55 -2.50
CA SER A 173 10.57 -5.42 -1.42
C SER A 173 11.97 -5.14 -1.97
N ASN A 174 12.40 -5.86 -3.00
CA ASN A 174 13.67 -5.62 -3.68
C ASN A 174 13.70 -4.26 -4.40
N PHE A 175 12.63 -3.92 -5.14
CA PHE A 175 12.48 -2.62 -5.80
C PHE A 175 12.57 -1.45 -4.80
N THR A 176 12.01 -1.60 -3.61
CA THR A 176 12.12 -0.60 -2.54
C THR A 176 13.58 -0.35 -2.13
N ALA A 177 14.34 -1.42 -1.90
CA ALA A 177 15.75 -1.32 -1.54
C ALA A 177 16.59 -0.71 -2.68
N TYR A 178 16.34 -1.13 -3.94
CA TYR A 178 16.99 -0.55 -5.11
C TYR A 178 16.71 0.96 -5.22
N MET A 179 15.43 1.35 -5.13
CA MET A 179 15.03 2.76 -5.25
C MET A 179 15.58 3.63 -4.11
N ALA A 180 15.63 3.11 -2.88
CA ALA A 180 16.25 3.81 -1.77
C ALA A 180 17.73 4.13 -2.04
N HIS A 181 18.48 3.15 -2.54
CA HIS A 181 19.87 3.34 -2.93
C HIS A 181 20.00 4.33 -4.10
N GLU A 182 19.24 4.14 -5.15
CA GLU A 182 19.28 4.96 -6.38
C GLU A 182 18.96 6.43 -6.07
N THR A 183 17.89 6.68 -5.31
CA THR A 183 17.48 8.06 -4.97
C THR A 183 18.49 8.72 -4.05
N ALA A 184 18.98 8.05 -3.03
CA ALA A 184 19.98 8.61 -2.12
C ALA A 184 21.30 8.98 -2.83
N LYS A 185 21.73 8.15 -3.78
CA LYS A 185 22.98 8.41 -4.54
C LYS A 185 22.83 9.50 -5.58
N LYS A 186 21.69 9.62 -6.24
CA LYS A 186 21.50 10.56 -7.34
C LYS A 186 20.87 11.89 -6.93
N PHE A 187 20.02 11.88 -5.89
CA PHE A 187 19.22 13.04 -5.51
C PHE A 187 19.41 13.47 -4.05
N GLY A 188 20.25 12.76 -3.28
CA GLY A 188 20.57 13.10 -1.90
C GLY A 188 19.59 12.51 -0.87
N GLU A 189 19.80 12.86 0.39
CA GLU A 189 19.10 12.28 1.55
C GLU A 189 17.64 12.73 1.71
N GLY A 190 17.22 13.75 0.96
CA GLY A 190 15.86 14.29 1.06
C GLY A 190 14.78 13.35 0.51
N ILE A 191 15.15 12.34 -0.29
CA ILE A 191 14.20 11.36 -0.85
C ILE A 191 14.38 10.02 -0.16
N ARG A 192 13.31 9.55 0.49
CA ARG A 192 13.32 8.26 1.18
C ARG A 192 12.34 7.28 0.54
N VAL A 193 12.72 6.03 0.40
CA VAL A 193 11.88 4.98 -0.17
C VAL A 193 11.86 3.79 0.78
N ASN A 194 10.69 3.48 1.32
CA ASN A 194 10.47 2.38 2.26
C ASN A 194 9.29 1.52 1.83
N ALA A 195 9.06 0.44 2.51
CA ALA A 195 7.86 -0.36 2.35
C ALA A 195 7.23 -0.71 3.71
N ILE A 196 5.94 -1.02 3.66
CA ILE A 196 5.22 -1.67 4.75
C ILE A 196 4.83 -3.08 4.29
N ALA A 197 4.94 -4.06 5.18
CA ALA A 197 4.53 -5.44 4.93
C ALA A 197 3.42 -5.82 5.93
N PRO A 198 2.15 -5.65 5.54
CA PRO A 198 1.03 -6.05 6.37
C PRO A 198 0.95 -7.58 6.52
N GLY A 199 0.58 -8.04 7.72
CA GLY A 199 0.11 -9.39 7.97
C GLY A 199 -1.31 -9.61 7.44
N PHE A 200 -2.13 -10.32 8.20
CA PHE A 200 -3.51 -10.60 7.81
C PHE A 200 -4.47 -9.56 8.39
N PHE A 201 -5.03 -8.75 7.52
CA PHE A 201 -6.09 -7.77 7.77
C PHE A 201 -7.32 -8.16 6.98
N ILE A 202 -8.52 -8.00 7.55
CA ILE A 202 -9.75 -8.28 6.80
C ILE A 202 -9.93 -7.21 5.71
N THR A 203 -10.04 -7.67 4.48
CA THR A 203 -10.35 -6.87 3.30
C THR A 203 -11.51 -7.50 2.53
N GLU A 204 -12.07 -6.81 1.54
CA GLU A 204 -13.10 -7.39 0.67
C GLU A 204 -12.60 -8.64 -0.07
N GLN A 205 -11.31 -8.67 -0.44
CA GLN A 205 -10.70 -9.79 -1.18
C GLN A 205 -10.55 -11.07 -0.36
N ASN A 206 -10.34 -10.95 0.95
CA ASN A 206 -10.05 -12.11 1.80
C ASN A 206 -11.14 -12.42 2.84
N ARG A 207 -12.17 -11.59 2.96
CA ARG A 207 -13.24 -11.76 3.94
C ARG A 207 -13.86 -13.15 3.85
N ALA A 208 -14.38 -13.53 2.69
CA ALA A 208 -15.00 -14.84 2.48
C ALA A 208 -14.02 -16.01 2.61
N LEU A 209 -12.71 -15.75 2.53
CA LEU A 209 -11.67 -16.76 2.72
C LEU A 209 -11.36 -17.00 4.20
N LEU A 210 -11.47 -15.96 5.03
CA LEU A 210 -11.05 -15.97 6.44
C LEU A 210 -12.22 -15.99 7.40
N THR A 211 -13.40 -15.53 6.99
CA THR A 211 -14.61 -15.45 7.85
C THR A 211 -15.83 -16.04 7.16
N ASN A 212 -16.67 -16.70 7.96
CA ASN A 212 -17.99 -17.15 7.57
C ASN A 212 -19.01 -15.99 7.58
N PRO A 213 -20.21 -16.14 6.97
CA PRO A 213 -21.24 -15.11 6.99
C PRO A 213 -21.72 -14.70 8.39
N ASP A 214 -21.63 -15.60 9.37
CA ASP A 214 -21.97 -15.36 10.78
C ASP A 214 -20.87 -14.64 11.57
N GLY A 215 -19.75 -14.28 10.90
CA GLY A 215 -18.60 -13.61 11.50
C GLY A 215 -17.58 -14.53 12.16
N THR A 216 -17.85 -15.83 12.26
CA THR A 216 -16.88 -16.82 12.76
C THR A 216 -15.74 -17.02 11.75
N TYR A 217 -14.61 -17.55 12.20
CA TYR A 217 -13.48 -17.81 11.31
C TYR A 217 -13.65 -19.14 10.56
N THR A 218 -13.33 -19.13 9.26
CA THR A 218 -13.14 -20.36 8.48
C THR A 218 -11.94 -21.16 9.03
N GLU A 219 -11.76 -22.41 8.63
CA GLU A 219 -10.57 -23.19 9.01
C GLU A 219 -9.28 -22.46 8.59
N ARG A 220 -9.24 -21.83 7.40
CA ARG A 220 -8.11 -21.02 7.00
C ARG A 220 -7.93 -19.78 7.90
N GLY A 221 -9.00 -19.14 8.32
CA GLY A 221 -8.95 -18.04 9.28
C GLY A 221 -8.35 -18.48 10.61
N LYS A 222 -8.77 -19.64 11.12
CA LYS A 222 -8.23 -20.25 12.34
C LYS A 222 -6.74 -20.59 12.20
N ASP A 223 -6.31 -21.13 11.04
CA ASP A 223 -4.91 -21.42 10.77
C ASP A 223 -4.04 -20.15 10.77
N VAL A 224 -4.51 -19.08 10.17
CA VAL A 224 -3.84 -17.78 10.19
C VAL A 224 -3.69 -17.26 11.62
N ILE A 225 -4.78 -17.31 12.41
CA ILE A 225 -4.78 -16.84 13.81
C ILE A 225 -3.83 -17.68 14.65
N ARG A 226 -3.83 -19.00 14.48
CA ARG A 226 -2.91 -19.91 15.20
C ARG A 226 -1.45 -19.59 14.92
N GLN A 227 -1.12 -19.15 13.70
CA GLN A 227 0.23 -18.76 13.30
C GLN A 227 0.55 -17.29 13.63
N THR A 228 -0.39 -16.52 14.14
CA THR A 228 -0.18 -15.13 14.55
C THR A 228 -0.04 -15.08 16.08
N PRO A 229 1.13 -14.76 16.65
CA PRO A 229 1.32 -14.71 18.10
C PRO A 229 0.32 -13.84 18.85
N PHE A 230 -0.16 -12.74 18.24
CA PHE A 230 -1.22 -11.91 18.84
C PHE A 230 -2.60 -12.59 18.86
N GLY A 231 -2.79 -13.76 18.25
CA GLY A 231 -4.01 -14.57 18.31
C GLY A 231 -5.22 -13.93 17.62
N ARG A 232 -5.02 -12.98 16.72
CA ARG A 232 -6.08 -12.27 16.00
C ARG A 232 -5.62 -11.72 14.65
N LEU A 233 -6.57 -11.34 13.82
CA LEU A 233 -6.31 -10.56 12.61
C LEU A 233 -6.05 -9.08 12.99
N GLY A 234 -5.28 -8.39 12.15
CA GLY A 234 -5.01 -6.97 12.29
C GLY A 234 -6.23 -6.10 11.96
N LYS A 235 -6.33 -4.96 12.62
CA LYS A 235 -7.29 -3.90 12.28
C LYS A 235 -6.62 -2.90 11.34
N PRO A 236 -7.29 -2.43 10.27
CA PRO A 236 -6.70 -1.51 9.28
C PRO A 236 -6.00 -0.29 9.91
N GLU A 237 -6.52 0.23 11.02
CA GLU A 237 -5.98 1.38 11.75
C GLU A 237 -4.58 1.11 12.31
N GLU A 238 -4.22 -0.14 12.57
CA GLU A 238 -2.92 -0.53 13.13
C GLU A 238 -1.76 -0.36 12.13
N LEU A 239 -2.06 -0.09 10.85
CA LEU A 239 -1.06 0.29 9.84
C LEU A 239 -0.72 1.78 9.90
N CYS A 240 -1.65 2.62 10.38
CA CYS A 240 -1.59 4.07 10.23
C CYS A 240 -0.37 4.68 10.94
N GLY A 241 -0.07 4.26 12.17
CA GLY A 241 1.06 4.79 12.93
C GLY A 241 2.41 4.50 12.28
N THR A 242 2.60 3.30 11.71
CA THR A 242 3.83 2.96 10.98
C THR A 242 3.96 3.77 9.70
N ILE A 243 2.85 4.01 8.98
CA ILE A 243 2.84 4.83 7.76
C ILE A 243 3.16 6.29 8.12
N GLN A 244 2.52 6.85 9.15
CA GLN A 244 2.81 8.21 9.64
C GLN A 244 4.27 8.36 10.05
N TYR A 245 4.83 7.38 10.77
CA TYR A 245 6.25 7.33 11.09
C TYR A 245 7.11 7.41 9.83
N LEU A 246 6.91 6.50 8.87
CA LEU A 246 7.74 6.39 7.67
C LEU A 246 7.66 7.63 6.76
N MET A 247 6.54 8.36 6.77
CA MET A 247 6.40 9.57 5.95
C MET A 247 6.92 10.84 6.64
N SER A 248 6.95 10.87 7.97
CA SER A 248 7.32 12.03 8.78
C SER A 248 8.83 12.20 8.97
N ASP A 249 9.23 13.32 9.58
CA ASP A 249 10.62 13.61 9.92
C ASP A 249 11.17 12.67 11.02
N ALA A 250 10.31 11.95 11.75
CA ALA A 250 10.72 10.90 12.69
C ALA A 250 11.50 9.76 12.01
N ALA A 251 11.31 9.56 10.70
CA ALA A 251 12.00 8.57 9.89
C ALA A 251 13.09 9.20 8.99
N SER A 252 13.62 10.37 9.30
CA SER A 252 14.58 11.08 8.44
C SER A 252 15.85 10.28 8.12
N PHE A 253 16.25 9.33 8.97
CA PHE A 253 17.39 8.43 8.73
C PHE A 253 16.96 6.99 8.37
N VAL A 254 15.72 6.81 7.88
CA VAL A 254 15.15 5.49 7.53
C VAL A 254 14.81 5.45 6.04
N THR A 255 15.59 4.69 5.27
CA THR A 255 15.34 4.42 3.85
C THR A 255 15.73 2.99 3.50
N GLY A 256 15.04 2.35 2.55
CA GLY A 256 15.27 0.97 2.11
C GLY A 256 14.70 -0.11 3.04
N THR A 257 13.99 0.26 4.10
CA THR A 257 13.41 -0.73 5.03
C THR A 257 12.08 -1.28 4.54
N VAL A 258 11.75 -2.48 4.99
CA VAL A 258 10.41 -3.07 4.90
C VAL A 258 9.89 -3.26 6.33
N ALA A 259 9.04 -2.33 6.76
CA ALA A 259 8.45 -2.37 8.10
C ALA A 259 7.32 -3.42 8.16
N VAL A 260 7.50 -4.42 8.99
CA VAL A 260 6.53 -5.51 9.19
C VAL A 260 5.48 -5.08 10.22
N VAL A 261 4.18 -5.25 9.89
CA VAL A 261 3.05 -4.99 10.79
C VAL A 261 2.09 -6.19 10.69
N ASP A 262 2.31 -7.23 11.50
CA ASP A 262 1.71 -8.55 11.27
C ASP A 262 1.30 -9.31 12.54
N GLY A 263 1.41 -8.70 13.72
CA GLY A 263 1.11 -9.36 15.00
C GLY A 263 2.05 -10.54 15.32
N GLY A 264 3.25 -10.57 14.69
CA GLY A 264 4.25 -11.59 14.88
C GLY A 264 4.15 -12.78 13.92
N PHE A 265 3.27 -12.72 12.92
CA PHE A 265 3.08 -13.83 11.95
C PHE A 265 4.39 -14.23 11.26
N ASN A 266 5.25 -13.28 10.90
CA ASN A 266 6.50 -13.55 10.18
C ASN A 266 7.54 -14.28 11.02
N ILE A 267 7.54 -14.06 12.32
CA ILE A 267 8.53 -14.64 13.25
C ILE A 267 8.01 -15.88 13.97
N PHE A 268 6.79 -16.33 13.65
CA PHE A 268 6.22 -17.53 14.27
C PHE A 268 7.05 -18.75 13.86
N ALA A 269 7.61 -19.42 14.83
CA ALA A 269 8.24 -20.73 14.72
C ALA A 269 7.47 -21.73 15.62
N MET A 270 7.35 -22.98 15.16
CA MET A 270 6.76 -24.06 15.98
C MET A 270 7.66 -24.42 17.14
#